data_e15e77a04c7c0b00fa24a5a2e8291ad1
#
_entry.id   e15e77a04c7c0b00fa24a5a2e8291ad1
#
_cell.length_a   1.000
_cell.length_b   1.000
_cell.length_c   1.000
_cell.angle_alpha   90.00
_cell.angle_beta   90.00
_cell.angle_gamma   90.00
#
_symmetry.space_group_name_H-M   'P 1'
#
loop_
_entity.id
_entity.type
_entity.pdbx_description
1 polymer ?
#
loop_
_entity_poly.entity_id
_entity_poly.type
_entity_poly.pdbx_seq_one_letter_code
_entity_poly.pdbx_strand_id
1 'polypeptide(L)'
;KAIGAGPGNPPVVVDETANIEKAAKDIVDGSSFDNNVPCIAEKEVFAVDSIFDYLRINMKGAGAYEITDADTIERLWKLVANEKGTGPKVEFVGKSAKYILHQIGIEVEDTKKLIIMEVAKDHPFVQTEMLMPILPLVRCDNVDQAIEWAYEAEHGNRHSAMMHSTNIAKLSKMAKLMETTIFVKNGPSYAGLGIGGQGYPTFTIAGPTGEGLTSPKSFCRLRECVLKDMFNIR
;
A
#
# COMPACT_ATOMS: atom_id res chain seq x y z
N LYS A 1 -19.15 -12.07 -19.12
CA LYS A 1 -18.52 -10.96 -18.43
C LYS A 1 -17.49 -11.54 -17.46
N ALA A 2 -16.25 -11.06 -17.51
CA ALA A 2 -15.20 -11.38 -16.57
C ALA A 2 -14.86 -10.12 -15.76
N ILE A 3 -14.65 -10.27 -14.46
CA ILE A 3 -14.21 -9.22 -13.55
C ILE A 3 -13.03 -9.80 -12.78
N GLY A 4 -11.83 -9.31 -13.05
CA GLY A 4 -10.58 -9.82 -12.50
C GLY A 4 -9.85 -8.77 -11.68
N ALA A 5 -9.50 -9.13 -10.44
CA ALA A 5 -8.52 -8.38 -9.65
C ALA A 5 -7.10 -8.71 -10.15
N GLY A 6 -6.19 -7.79 -9.95
CA GLY A 6 -4.78 -7.93 -10.30
C GLY A 6 -3.85 -7.71 -9.10
N PRO A 7 -2.55 -7.82 -9.30
CA PRO A 7 -1.56 -7.47 -8.28
C PRO A 7 -1.58 -5.97 -8.00
N GLY A 8 -1.03 -5.58 -6.87
CA GLY A 8 -0.80 -4.20 -6.50
C GLY A 8 0.54 -4.05 -5.78
N ASN A 9 1.20 -2.93 -5.98
CA ASN A 9 2.35 -2.51 -5.18
C ASN A 9 2.15 -1.03 -4.83
N PRO A 10 1.24 -0.72 -3.87
CA PRO A 10 0.82 0.64 -3.58
C PRO A 10 1.88 1.49 -2.89
N PRO A 11 2.46 2.50 -3.57
CA PRO A 11 3.45 3.38 -3.00
C PRO A 11 2.83 4.50 -2.17
N VAL A 12 3.60 4.96 -1.20
CA VAL A 12 3.33 6.18 -0.43
C VAL A 12 4.39 7.22 -0.72
N VAL A 13 3.99 8.45 -1.01
CA VAL A 13 4.90 9.61 -1.08
C VAL A 13 4.65 10.53 0.10
N VAL A 14 5.72 10.94 0.77
CA VAL A 14 5.68 11.94 1.86
C VAL A 14 6.62 13.08 1.53
N ASP A 15 6.08 14.30 1.41
CA ASP A 15 6.88 15.49 1.16
C ASP A 15 7.04 16.36 2.43
N GLU A 16 7.85 17.40 2.31
CA GLU A 16 8.19 18.33 3.39
C GLU A 16 7.00 19.18 3.89
N THR A 17 5.89 19.19 3.14
CA THR A 17 4.69 19.95 3.51
C THR A 17 3.69 19.14 4.31
N ALA A 18 3.93 17.85 4.48
CA ALA A 18 3.04 16.95 5.21
C ALA A 18 3.03 17.22 6.72
N ASN A 19 1.92 16.89 7.36
CA ASN A 19 1.92 16.71 8.83
C ASN A 19 2.58 15.36 9.13
N ILE A 20 3.85 15.38 9.54
CA ILE A 20 4.68 14.17 9.60
C ILE A 20 4.20 13.21 10.69
N GLU A 21 3.80 13.70 11.86
CA GLU A 21 3.28 12.84 12.94
C GLU A 21 2.03 12.09 12.50
N LYS A 22 1.12 12.82 11.82
CA LYS A 22 -0.10 12.21 11.26
C LYS A 22 0.25 11.22 10.15
N ALA A 23 1.14 11.59 9.22
CA ALA A 23 1.57 10.73 8.13
C ALA A 23 2.18 9.42 8.66
N ALA A 24 3.08 9.51 9.65
CA ALA A 24 3.68 8.36 10.28
C ALA A 24 2.64 7.40 10.88
N LYS A 25 1.67 7.96 11.61
CA LYS A 25 0.57 7.17 12.19
C LYS A 25 -0.29 6.52 11.11
N ASP A 26 -0.72 7.28 10.11
CA ASP A 26 -1.57 6.81 9.03
C ASP A 26 -0.90 5.68 8.23
N ILE A 27 0.39 5.85 7.89
CA ILE A 27 1.19 4.85 7.17
C ILE A 27 1.33 3.56 7.99
N VAL A 28 1.65 3.68 9.29
CA VAL A 28 1.77 2.50 10.16
C VAL A 28 0.43 1.80 10.31
N ASP A 29 -0.66 2.53 10.48
CA ASP A 29 -2.00 1.96 10.62
C ASP A 29 -2.46 1.29 9.31
N GLY A 30 -2.26 1.94 8.17
CA GLY A 30 -2.63 1.40 6.87
C GLY A 30 -1.80 0.19 6.47
N SER A 31 -0.46 0.27 6.61
CA SER A 31 0.44 -0.83 6.26
C SER A 31 0.33 -2.04 7.19
N SER A 32 -0.11 -1.86 8.44
CA SER A 32 -0.35 -2.97 9.38
C SER A 32 -1.79 -3.48 9.36
N PHE A 33 -2.69 -2.84 8.63
CA PHE A 33 -4.10 -3.24 8.56
C PHE A 33 -4.20 -4.67 8.02
N ASP A 34 -4.87 -5.53 8.80
CA ASP A 34 -4.99 -6.97 8.52
C ASP A 34 -3.65 -7.64 8.13
N ASN A 35 -2.57 -7.29 8.86
CA ASN A 35 -1.21 -7.75 8.58
C ASN A 35 -0.76 -7.53 7.13
N ASN A 36 -1.19 -6.44 6.50
CA ASN A 36 -0.86 -6.06 5.12
C ASN A 36 -1.38 -7.02 4.02
N VAL A 37 -2.36 -7.85 4.33
CA VAL A 37 -2.99 -8.74 3.33
C VAL A 37 -3.78 -7.96 2.26
N PRO A 38 -4.51 -6.88 2.60
CA PRO A 38 -5.23 -6.13 1.58
C PRO A 38 -4.28 -5.56 0.52
N CYS A 39 -4.62 -5.79 -0.74
CA CYS A 39 -3.83 -5.33 -1.89
C CYS A 39 -3.73 -3.81 -2.02
N ILE A 40 -4.58 -3.05 -1.29
CA ILE A 40 -4.54 -1.58 -1.22
C ILE A 40 -3.55 -1.07 -0.17
N ALA A 41 -3.09 -1.92 0.76
CA ALA A 41 -2.23 -1.51 1.86
C ALA A 41 -0.88 -1.00 1.35
N GLU A 42 -0.32 -0.03 2.07
CA GLU A 42 0.99 0.57 1.77
C GLU A 42 2.07 -0.52 1.67
N LYS A 43 2.83 -0.54 0.58
CA LYS A 43 3.89 -1.53 0.33
C LYS A 43 5.30 -0.94 0.42
N GLU A 44 5.47 0.32 0.07
CA GLU A 44 6.73 1.06 0.17
C GLU A 44 6.47 2.56 0.40
N VAL A 45 7.45 3.24 0.99
CA VAL A 45 7.39 4.69 1.26
C VAL A 45 8.56 5.40 0.61
N PHE A 46 8.26 6.41 -0.19
CA PHE A 46 9.22 7.35 -0.75
C PHE A 46 9.10 8.69 -0.01
N ALA A 47 10.06 9.01 0.84
CA ALA A 47 10.03 10.22 1.65
C ALA A 47 11.21 11.13 1.33
N VAL A 48 10.97 12.46 1.27
CA VAL A 48 12.02 13.43 1.02
C VAL A 48 13.01 13.47 2.18
N ASP A 49 14.29 13.66 1.88
CA ASP A 49 15.39 13.60 2.83
C ASP A 49 15.18 14.53 4.04
N SER A 50 14.71 15.76 3.79
CA SER A 50 14.52 16.77 4.85
C SER A 50 13.59 16.35 5.99
N ILE A 51 12.69 15.39 5.76
CA ILE A 51 11.73 14.91 6.77
C ILE A 51 11.89 13.42 7.10
N PHE A 52 12.76 12.73 6.40
CA PHE A 52 12.88 11.27 6.44
C PHE A 52 13.12 10.73 7.86
N ASP A 53 14.11 11.28 8.56
CA ASP A 53 14.44 10.79 9.91
C ASP A 53 13.33 11.12 10.91
N TYR A 54 12.67 12.27 10.76
CA TYR A 54 11.54 12.63 11.62
C TYR A 54 10.34 11.72 11.38
N LEU A 55 10.03 11.39 10.12
CA LEU A 55 9.01 10.42 9.76
C LEU A 55 9.30 9.05 10.38
N ARG A 56 10.51 8.55 10.20
CA ARG A 56 10.99 7.25 10.71
C ARG A 56 10.86 7.14 12.24
N ILE A 57 11.26 8.18 12.97
CA ILE A 57 11.14 8.24 14.43
C ILE A 57 9.66 8.17 14.86
N ASN A 58 8.79 8.93 14.21
CA ASN A 58 7.36 8.93 14.51
C ASN A 58 6.69 7.60 14.15
N MET A 59 7.10 6.93 13.08
CA MET A 59 6.61 5.59 12.75
C MET A 59 6.95 4.57 13.85
N LYS A 60 8.15 4.65 14.45
CA LYS A 60 8.51 3.81 15.61
C LYS A 60 7.63 4.10 16.82
N GLY A 61 7.31 5.36 17.06
CA GLY A 61 6.34 5.79 18.07
C GLY A 61 4.93 5.25 17.83
N ALA A 62 4.54 5.10 16.58
CA ALA A 62 3.24 4.57 16.16
C ALA A 62 3.15 3.03 16.16
N GLY A 63 4.23 2.32 16.52
CA GLY A 63 4.24 0.85 16.65
C GLY A 63 5.07 0.12 15.59
N ALA A 64 5.88 0.81 14.79
CA ALA A 64 6.83 0.15 13.92
C ALA A 64 8.07 -0.35 14.69
N TYR A 65 8.64 -1.46 14.25
CA TYR A 65 9.95 -1.97 14.61
C TYR A 65 10.93 -1.73 13.48
N GLU A 66 12.05 -1.10 13.74
CA GLU A 66 13.02 -0.76 12.71
C GLU A 66 14.20 -1.75 12.71
N ILE A 67 14.52 -2.29 11.52
CA ILE A 67 15.75 -3.04 11.26
C ILE A 67 16.70 -2.11 10.51
N THR A 68 17.90 -1.89 11.09
CA THR A 68 18.93 -1.02 10.51
C THR A 68 20.14 -1.78 9.97
N ASP A 69 20.29 -3.04 10.36
CA ASP A 69 21.43 -3.88 9.99
C ASP A 69 21.16 -4.57 8.64
N ALA A 70 22.04 -4.34 7.65
CA ALA A 70 21.91 -4.84 6.30
C ALA A 70 21.87 -6.38 6.22
N ASP A 71 22.67 -7.07 7.06
CA ASP A 71 22.69 -8.53 7.09
C ASP A 71 21.37 -9.09 7.63
N THR A 72 20.75 -8.39 8.56
CA THR A 72 19.44 -8.76 9.10
C THR A 72 18.32 -8.51 8.08
N ILE A 73 18.38 -7.42 7.29
CA ILE A 73 17.46 -7.16 6.18
C ILE A 73 17.56 -8.27 5.13
N GLU A 74 18.78 -8.67 4.77
CA GLU A 74 19.01 -9.73 3.79
C GLU A 74 18.53 -11.10 4.32
N ARG A 75 18.75 -11.41 5.61
CA ARG A 75 18.19 -12.63 6.24
C ARG A 75 16.67 -12.62 6.24
N LEU A 76 16.06 -11.46 6.51
CA LEU A 76 14.60 -11.31 6.45
C LEU A 76 14.08 -11.57 5.04
N TRP A 77 14.71 -10.98 4.02
CA TRP A 77 14.33 -11.23 2.62
C TRP A 77 14.39 -12.73 2.28
N LYS A 78 15.50 -13.40 2.56
CA LYS A 78 15.67 -14.85 2.30
C LYS A 78 14.65 -15.71 3.05
N LEU A 79 14.23 -15.28 4.23
CA LEU A 79 13.20 -15.97 5.00
C LEU A 79 11.84 -15.89 4.32
N VAL A 80 11.41 -14.69 3.90
CA VAL A 80 10.01 -14.43 3.51
C VAL A 80 9.76 -14.46 2.00
N ALA A 81 10.80 -14.30 1.17
CA ALA A 81 10.69 -14.36 -0.29
C ALA A 81 10.63 -15.80 -0.79
N ASN A 82 9.86 -16.05 -1.85
CA ASN A 82 9.82 -17.33 -2.52
C ASN A 82 11.18 -17.65 -3.20
N GLU A 83 11.39 -18.90 -3.61
CA GLU A 83 12.66 -19.36 -4.21
C GLU A 83 13.08 -18.56 -5.46
N LYS A 84 12.12 -17.98 -6.17
CA LYS A 84 12.38 -17.19 -7.37
C LYS A 84 12.63 -15.70 -7.05
N GLY A 85 12.42 -15.25 -5.82
CA GLY A 85 12.53 -13.85 -5.43
C GLY A 85 11.47 -12.93 -6.08
N THR A 86 10.35 -13.48 -6.54
CA THR A 86 9.31 -12.75 -7.28
C THR A 86 8.02 -12.55 -6.49
N GLY A 87 8.02 -12.89 -5.23
CA GLY A 87 6.85 -12.77 -4.35
C GLY A 87 7.10 -13.38 -2.98
N PRO A 88 6.12 -13.36 -2.09
CA PRO A 88 6.23 -13.93 -0.75
C PRO A 88 6.19 -15.45 -0.77
N LYS A 89 6.77 -16.08 0.26
CA LYS A 89 6.40 -17.44 0.64
C LYS A 89 5.01 -17.41 1.26
N VAL A 90 4.13 -18.29 0.79
CA VAL A 90 2.72 -18.36 1.21
C VAL A 90 2.55 -18.48 2.73
N GLU A 91 3.46 -19.18 3.38
CA GLU A 91 3.43 -19.40 4.84
C GLU A 91 3.60 -18.12 5.67
N PHE A 92 4.17 -17.04 5.08
CA PHE A 92 4.34 -15.74 5.75
C PHE A 92 3.26 -14.71 5.41
N VAL A 93 2.45 -14.95 4.37
CA VAL A 93 1.35 -14.06 4.00
C VAL A 93 0.38 -13.90 5.17
N GLY A 94 0.10 -12.66 5.57
CA GLY A 94 -0.81 -12.33 6.67
C GLY A 94 -0.30 -12.66 8.07
N LYS A 95 0.97 -13.06 8.24
CA LYS A 95 1.56 -13.24 9.57
C LYS A 95 1.89 -11.89 10.20
N SER A 96 1.79 -11.82 11.53
CA SER A 96 2.12 -10.59 12.27
C SER A 96 3.60 -10.25 12.21
N ALA A 97 3.93 -8.97 12.39
CA ALA A 97 5.32 -8.52 12.48
C ALA A 97 6.10 -9.26 13.58
N LYS A 98 5.48 -9.48 14.74
CA LYS A 98 6.08 -10.26 15.85
C LYS A 98 6.42 -11.68 15.42
N TYR A 99 5.50 -12.38 14.73
CA TYR A 99 5.76 -13.74 14.25
C TYR A 99 6.96 -13.78 13.29
N ILE A 100 7.01 -12.85 12.34
CA ILE A 100 8.08 -12.77 11.34
C ILE A 100 9.44 -12.46 12.00
N LEU A 101 9.49 -11.48 12.91
CA LEU A 101 10.70 -11.11 13.66
C LEU A 101 11.22 -12.26 14.51
N HIS A 102 10.33 -12.98 15.17
CA HIS A 102 10.69 -14.17 15.96
C HIS A 102 11.44 -15.22 15.11
N GLN A 103 11.07 -15.42 13.85
CA GLN A 103 11.72 -16.39 12.95
C GLN A 103 13.18 -16.02 12.62
N ILE A 104 13.58 -14.76 12.80
CA ILE A 104 14.97 -14.30 12.64
C ILE A 104 15.66 -14.04 13.98
N GLY A 105 15.05 -14.50 15.09
CA GLY A 105 15.63 -14.40 16.44
C GLY A 105 15.46 -13.04 17.12
N ILE A 106 14.49 -12.23 16.67
CA ILE A 106 14.19 -10.91 17.26
C ILE A 106 12.87 -11.00 18.03
N GLU A 107 12.96 -10.77 19.35
CA GLU A 107 11.78 -10.73 20.23
C GLU A 107 11.27 -9.31 20.38
N VAL A 108 9.95 -9.12 20.16
CA VAL A 108 9.27 -7.84 20.31
C VAL A 108 7.94 -7.99 21.04
N GLU A 109 7.44 -6.89 21.58
CA GLU A 109 6.10 -6.83 22.17
C GLU A 109 5.00 -6.86 21.09
N ASP A 110 3.78 -7.22 21.48
CA ASP A 110 2.60 -7.23 20.61
C ASP A 110 2.22 -5.84 20.07
N THR A 111 2.73 -4.78 20.69
CA THR A 111 2.57 -3.39 20.23
C THR A 111 3.31 -3.09 18.93
N LYS A 112 4.30 -3.94 18.56
CA LYS A 112 5.05 -3.82 17.31
C LYS A 112 4.31 -4.52 16.18
N LYS A 113 3.60 -3.73 15.38
CA LYS A 113 2.66 -4.20 14.35
C LYS A 113 3.20 -4.10 12.92
N LEU A 114 4.34 -3.44 12.72
CA LEU A 114 4.96 -3.21 11.41
C LEU A 114 6.48 -3.29 11.51
N ILE A 115 7.13 -3.86 10.51
CA ILE A 115 8.59 -3.88 10.35
C ILE A 115 8.95 -2.81 9.32
N ILE A 116 9.87 -1.91 9.66
CA ILE A 116 10.37 -0.89 8.73
C ILE A 116 11.89 -1.00 8.56
N MET A 117 12.40 -0.57 7.41
CA MET A 117 13.81 -0.50 7.10
C MET A 117 14.09 0.56 6.04
N GLU A 118 15.21 1.27 6.15
CA GLU A 118 15.68 2.14 5.07
C GLU A 118 16.47 1.30 4.06
N VAL A 119 16.10 1.40 2.77
CA VAL A 119 16.72 0.65 1.68
C VAL A 119 16.78 1.49 0.39
N ALA A 120 17.60 1.06 -0.56
CA ALA A 120 17.63 1.66 -1.89
C ALA A 120 16.35 1.37 -2.69
N LYS A 121 16.02 2.21 -3.68
CA LYS A 121 14.80 2.08 -4.49
C LYS A 121 14.68 0.77 -5.25
N ASP A 122 15.80 0.16 -5.60
CA ASP A 122 15.89 -1.10 -6.34
C ASP A 122 15.92 -2.35 -5.45
N HIS A 123 15.83 -2.14 -4.11
CA HIS A 123 15.79 -3.25 -3.17
C HIS A 123 14.55 -4.13 -3.41
N PRO A 124 14.68 -5.47 -3.36
CA PRO A 124 13.56 -6.37 -3.64
C PRO A 124 12.29 -6.14 -2.82
N PHE A 125 12.39 -5.70 -1.57
CA PHE A 125 11.21 -5.32 -0.76
C PHE A 125 10.43 -4.13 -1.32
N VAL A 126 11.09 -3.22 -2.06
CA VAL A 126 10.43 -2.08 -2.74
C VAL A 126 9.72 -2.54 -4.00
N GLN A 127 10.29 -3.53 -4.68
CA GLN A 127 9.86 -3.96 -6.01
C GLN A 127 8.85 -5.12 -6.00
N THR A 128 8.52 -5.65 -4.80
CA THR A 128 7.74 -6.89 -4.70
C THR A 128 6.62 -6.78 -3.66
N GLU A 129 5.38 -7.03 -4.08
CA GLU A 129 4.24 -7.12 -3.17
C GLU A 129 4.40 -8.32 -2.23
N MET A 130 4.58 -8.06 -0.93
CA MET A 130 4.87 -9.12 0.05
C MET A 130 3.66 -9.61 0.83
N LEU A 131 2.56 -8.85 0.90
CA LEU A 131 1.32 -9.20 1.62
C LEU A 131 1.58 -9.59 3.10
N MET A 132 2.49 -8.87 3.75
CA MET A 132 2.86 -9.02 5.15
C MET A 132 3.36 -7.67 5.70
N PRO A 133 3.35 -7.46 7.03
CA PRO A 133 3.65 -6.15 7.62
C PRO A 133 5.16 -5.82 7.60
N ILE A 134 5.72 -5.72 6.41
CA ILE A 134 7.09 -5.28 6.13
C ILE A 134 6.99 -4.09 5.16
N LEU A 135 7.55 -2.95 5.55
CA LEU A 135 7.45 -1.70 4.81
C LEU A 135 8.83 -1.09 4.61
N PRO A 136 9.40 -1.16 3.42
CA PRO A 136 10.63 -0.48 3.07
C PRO A 136 10.42 1.03 2.97
N LEU A 137 11.41 1.79 3.43
CA LEU A 137 11.47 3.24 3.35
C LEU A 137 12.61 3.63 2.40
N VAL A 138 12.32 4.47 1.41
CA VAL A 138 13.27 4.95 0.43
C VAL A 138 13.44 6.46 0.60
N ARG A 139 14.68 6.89 0.82
CA ARG A 139 15.04 8.30 0.95
C ARG A 139 15.17 8.93 -0.43
N CYS A 140 14.55 10.08 -0.62
CA CYS A 140 14.52 10.82 -1.89
C CYS A 140 15.07 12.23 -1.71
N ASP A 141 15.78 12.75 -2.71
CA ASP A 141 16.34 14.10 -2.66
C ASP A 141 15.26 15.19 -2.62
N ASN A 142 14.13 14.93 -3.28
CA ASN A 142 13.02 15.87 -3.40
C ASN A 142 11.72 15.15 -3.78
N VAL A 143 10.60 15.86 -3.72
CA VAL A 143 9.27 15.31 -4.00
C VAL A 143 9.08 14.85 -5.45
N ASP A 144 9.76 15.47 -6.41
CA ASP A 144 9.63 15.04 -7.82
C ASP A 144 10.28 13.68 -8.04
N GLN A 145 11.44 13.44 -7.45
CA GLN A 145 12.11 12.14 -7.43
C GLN A 145 11.27 11.09 -6.68
N ALA A 146 10.69 11.47 -5.54
CA ALA A 146 9.81 10.56 -4.78
C ALA A 146 8.58 10.11 -5.61
N ILE A 147 7.96 11.03 -6.36
CA ILE A 147 6.84 10.72 -7.25
C ILE A 147 7.28 9.82 -8.42
N GLU A 148 8.44 10.11 -9.02
CA GLU A 148 8.98 9.31 -10.14
C GLU A 148 9.28 7.88 -9.71
N TRP A 149 9.98 7.70 -8.58
CA TRP A 149 10.32 6.37 -8.07
C TRP A 149 9.09 5.59 -7.57
N ALA A 150 8.11 6.29 -6.99
CA ALA A 150 6.83 5.69 -6.64
C ALA A 150 6.08 5.18 -7.88
N TYR A 151 6.10 5.95 -8.98
CA TYR A 151 5.51 5.55 -10.25
C TYR A 151 6.19 4.31 -10.85
N GLU A 152 7.53 4.26 -10.79
CA GLU A 152 8.28 3.09 -11.24
C GLU A 152 7.95 1.83 -10.41
N ALA A 153 7.90 1.97 -9.08
CA ALA A 153 7.64 0.86 -8.14
C ALA A 153 6.21 0.33 -8.20
N GLU A 154 5.25 1.11 -8.67
CA GLU A 154 3.85 0.68 -8.86
C GLU A 154 3.68 -0.27 -10.06
N HIS A 155 4.70 -0.36 -10.92
CA HIS A 155 4.80 -1.28 -12.07
C HIS A 155 3.67 -1.18 -13.10
N GLY A 156 2.90 -0.08 -13.12
CA GLY A 156 1.77 0.09 -14.03
C GLY A 156 0.55 -0.76 -13.69
N ASN A 157 0.47 -1.28 -12.46
CA ASN A 157 -0.70 -2.00 -11.97
C ASN A 157 -1.94 -1.11 -11.88
N ARG A 158 -1.75 0.22 -11.72
CA ARG A 158 -2.80 1.24 -11.58
C ARG A 158 -3.80 0.91 -10.48
N HIS A 159 -3.28 0.31 -9.40
CA HIS A 159 -4.09 -0.22 -8.33
C HIS A 159 -4.42 0.85 -7.28
N SER A 160 -3.46 1.24 -6.48
CA SER A 160 -3.63 2.22 -5.40
C SER A 160 -2.35 3.01 -5.19
N ALA A 161 -2.48 4.27 -4.72
CA ALA A 161 -1.35 5.09 -4.31
C ALA A 161 -1.78 6.08 -3.22
N MET A 162 -0.85 6.48 -2.38
CA MET A 162 -1.08 7.43 -1.29
C MET A 162 -0.07 8.58 -1.36
N MET A 163 -0.50 9.78 -0.96
CA MET A 163 0.41 10.91 -0.80
C MET A 163 0.05 11.75 0.41
N HIS A 164 1.04 11.97 1.28
CA HIS A 164 0.95 12.92 2.39
C HIS A 164 1.64 14.23 2.02
N SER A 165 0.84 15.26 1.82
CA SER A 165 1.28 16.58 1.35
C SER A 165 0.20 17.64 1.54
N THR A 166 0.60 18.90 1.64
CA THR A 166 -0.30 20.06 1.47
C THR A 166 -0.07 20.78 0.15
N ASN A 167 0.92 20.37 -0.64
CA ASN A 167 1.22 20.94 -1.95
C ASN A 167 0.26 20.40 -3.02
N ILE A 168 -0.78 21.17 -3.33
CA ILE A 168 -1.84 20.78 -4.28
C ILE A 168 -1.28 20.48 -5.69
N ALA A 169 -0.24 21.22 -6.12
CA ALA A 169 0.36 20.99 -7.44
C ALA A 169 1.04 19.60 -7.51
N LYS A 170 1.78 19.22 -6.46
CA LYS A 170 2.45 17.90 -6.37
C LYS A 170 1.45 16.76 -6.21
N LEU A 171 0.42 16.95 -5.37
CA LEU A 171 -0.69 16.00 -5.26
C LEU A 171 -1.37 15.76 -6.61
N SER A 172 -1.66 16.84 -7.34
CA SER A 172 -2.28 16.74 -8.67
C SER A 172 -1.36 16.08 -9.69
N LYS A 173 -0.04 16.38 -9.64
CA LYS A 173 0.96 15.73 -10.49
C LYS A 173 0.97 14.23 -10.26
N MET A 174 1.11 13.79 -9.00
CA MET A 174 1.15 12.37 -8.65
C MET A 174 -0.14 11.64 -9.04
N ALA A 175 -1.30 12.19 -8.66
CA ALA A 175 -2.58 11.57 -8.96
C ALA A 175 -2.82 11.37 -10.48
N LYS A 176 -2.42 12.35 -11.30
CA LYS A 176 -2.52 12.25 -12.78
C LYS A 176 -1.51 11.25 -13.37
N LEU A 177 -0.29 11.21 -12.82
CA LEU A 177 0.75 10.30 -13.31
C LEU A 177 0.42 8.84 -13.00
N MET A 178 0.00 8.58 -11.76
CA MET A 178 -0.26 7.22 -11.27
C MET A 178 -1.48 6.57 -11.93
N GLU A 179 -2.52 7.34 -12.25
CA GLU A 179 -3.79 6.85 -12.82
C GLU A 179 -4.37 5.64 -12.06
N THR A 180 -4.11 5.55 -10.75
CA THR A 180 -4.56 4.43 -9.92
C THR A 180 -6.06 4.47 -9.69
N THR A 181 -6.65 3.30 -9.51
CA THR A 181 -8.08 3.15 -9.16
C THR A 181 -8.41 3.83 -7.84
N ILE A 182 -7.49 3.77 -6.86
CA ILE A 182 -7.60 4.47 -5.58
C ILE A 182 -6.39 5.39 -5.42
N PHE A 183 -6.65 6.66 -5.11
CA PHE A 183 -5.63 7.62 -4.71
C PHE A 183 -6.04 8.28 -3.40
N VAL A 184 -5.26 8.08 -2.34
CA VAL A 184 -5.57 8.62 -1.01
C VAL A 184 -4.65 9.78 -0.68
N LYS A 185 -5.24 10.90 -0.30
CA LYS A 185 -4.53 12.09 0.19
C LYS A 185 -4.60 12.16 1.72
N ASN A 186 -3.43 12.25 2.38
CA ASN A 186 -3.33 12.54 3.82
C ASN A 186 -4.15 11.60 4.71
N GLY A 187 -4.13 10.32 4.40
CA GLY A 187 -4.82 9.29 5.15
C GLY A 187 -4.24 7.91 4.91
N PRO A 188 -4.59 6.92 5.72
CA PRO A 188 -4.19 5.53 5.52
C PRO A 188 -4.90 4.94 4.29
N SER A 189 -4.31 3.92 3.69
CA SER A 189 -4.84 3.25 2.49
C SER A 189 -6.30 2.83 2.64
N TYR A 190 -6.71 2.32 3.80
CA TYR A 190 -8.08 1.87 4.04
C TYR A 190 -9.13 3.00 4.02
N ALA A 191 -8.70 4.28 4.08
CA ALA A 191 -9.60 5.41 3.82
C ALA A 191 -10.18 5.35 2.41
N GLY A 192 -9.44 4.79 1.45
CA GLY A 192 -9.91 4.50 0.11
C GLY A 192 -11.06 3.47 0.05
N LEU A 193 -11.20 2.64 1.08
CA LEU A 193 -12.32 1.72 1.27
C LEU A 193 -13.47 2.30 2.11
N GLY A 194 -13.40 3.59 2.46
CA GLY A 194 -14.44 4.26 3.24
C GLY A 194 -14.27 4.17 4.77
N ILE A 195 -13.18 3.62 5.28
CA ILE A 195 -12.91 3.54 6.72
C ILE A 195 -12.25 4.86 7.15
N GLY A 196 -13.03 5.74 7.77
CA GLY A 196 -12.54 7.05 8.20
C GLY A 196 -12.29 8.07 7.07
N GLY A 197 -12.75 7.78 5.85
CA GLY A 197 -12.63 8.63 4.68
C GLY A 197 -13.82 8.51 3.73
N GLN A 198 -13.80 9.26 2.63
CA GLN A 198 -14.86 9.24 1.60
C GLN A 198 -14.59 8.19 0.50
N GLY A 199 -13.91 7.10 0.86
CA GLY A 199 -13.64 6.01 -0.06
C GLY A 199 -14.86 5.19 -0.42
N TYR A 200 -14.68 4.29 -1.38
CA TYR A 200 -15.73 3.42 -1.87
C TYR A 200 -15.63 2.02 -1.24
N PRO A 201 -16.65 1.51 -0.53
CA PRO A 201 -16.58 0.24 0.18
C PRO A 201 -16.61 -0.95 -0.79
N THR A 202 -15.43 -1.34 -1.27
CA THR A 202 -15.22 -2.50 -2.14
C THR A 202 -13.95 -3.24 -1.75
N PHE A 203 -13.95 -4.57 -1.90
CA PHE A 203 -12.76 -5.42 -1.71
C PHE A 203 -12.28 -6.04 -3.04
N THR A 204 -12.96 -5.79 -4.14
CA THR A 204 -12.53 -6.24 -5.47
C THR A 204 -12.16 -5.01 -6.32
N ILE A 205 -10.88 -4.75 -6.43
CA ILE A 205 -10.33 -3.71 -7.30
C ILE A 205 -9.98 -4.37 -8.63
N ALA A 206 -10.84 -4.18 -9.64
CA ALA A 206 -10.79 -4.91 -10.90
C ALA A 206 -10.07 -4.10 -12.00
N GLY A 207 -8.82 -3.69 -11.74
CA GLY A 207 -7.97 -2.95 -12.67
C GLY A 207 -7.76 -3.68 -14.00
N PRO A 208 -7.34 -4.98 -14.02
CA PRO A 208 -7.03 -5.69 -15.26
C PRO A 208 -8.18 -5.79 -16.25
N THR A 209 -9.43 -5.81 -15.79
CA THR A 209 -10.62 -5.88 -16.66
C THR A 209 -11.27 -4.53 -16.90
N GLY A 210 -10.74 -3.47 -16.27
CA GLY A 210 -11.17 -2.08 -16.51
C GLY A 210 -12.36 -1.62 -15.68
N GLU A 211 -12.96 -2.46 -14.82
CA GLU A 211 -14.05 -2.03 -13.95
C GLU A 211 -13.57 -1.12 -12.82
N GLY A 212 -12.29 -1.25 -12.38
CA GLY A 212 -11.76 -0.52 -11.25
C GLY A 212 -12.50 -0.86 -9.96
N LEU A 213 -13.14 0.14 -9.32
CA LEU A 213 -13.96 -0.07 -8.13
C LEU A 213 -15.23 -0.86 -8.48
N THR A 214 -15.51 -1.93 -7.74
CA THR A 214 -16.66 -2.78 -7.97
C THR A 214 -17.75 -2.59 -6.90
N SER A 215 -18.95 -3.01 -7.23
CA SER A 215 -20.10 -3.08 -6.31
C SER A 215 -20.92 -4.32 -6.63
N PRO A 216 -21.92 -4.68 -5.85
CA PRO A 216 -22.84 -5.77 -6.21
C PRO A 216 -23.42 -5.63 -7.62
N LYS A 217 -23.68 -4.41 -8.06
CA LYS A 217 -24.14 -4.11 -9.43
C LYS A 217 -23.13 -4.54 -10.49
N SER A 218 -21.83 -4.48 -10.22
CA SER A 218 -20.79 -4.89 -11.16
C SER A 218 -20.89 -6.38 -11.52
N PHE A 219 -21.36 -7.21 -10.59
CA PHE A 219 -21.50 -8.66 -10.75
C PHE A 219 -22.86 -9.08 -11.30
N CYS A 220 -23.77 -8.11 -11.53
CA CYS A 220 -25.07 -8.37 -12.13
C CYS A 220 -25.02 -8.23 -13.64
N ARG A 221 -26.00 -8.85 -14.32
CA ARG A 221 -26.24 -8.62 -15.73
C ARG A 221 -27.26 -7.51 -15.94
N LEU A 222 -27.09 -6.71 -16.95
CA LEU A 222 -28.14 -5.79 -17.41
C LEU A 222 -29.30 -6.59 -18.01
N ARG A 223 -30.51 -6.28 -17.59
CA ARG A 223 -31.75 -6.80 -18.21
C ARG A 223 -32.60 -5.63 -18.64
N GLU A 224 -33.23 -5.81 -19.79
CA GLU A 224 -34.28 -4.93 -20.26
C GLU A 224 -35.59 -5.73 -20.39
N CYS A 225 -36.67 -5.19 -19.86
CA CYS A 225 -37.99 -5.73 -20.00
C CYS A 225 -38.83 -4.69 -20.75
N VAL A 226 -39.08 -4.94 -22.02
CA VAL A 226 -39.90 -4.07 -22.88
C VAL A 226 -41.36 -4.49 -22.75
N LEU A 227 -42.18 -3.57 -22.28
CA LEU A 227 -43.62 -3.78 -22.11
C LEU A 227 -44.33 -3.21 -23.30
N LYS A 228 -45.07 -4.06 -23.99
CA LYS A 228 -46.06 -3.69 -24.99
C LYS A 228 -47.38 -4.35 -24.61
N ASP A 229 -48.42 -3.59 -24.53
CA ASP A 229 -49.73 -4.01 -24.02
C ASP A 229 -49.65 -4.40 -22.51
N MET A 230 -50.61 -5.14 -21.98
CA MET A 230 -50.62 -5.58 -20.57
C MET A 230 -49.66 -6.75 -20.33
N PHE A 231 -48.82 -6.61 -19.33
CA PHE A 231 -47.79 -7.61 -19.01
C PHE A 231 -47.56 -7.72 -17.48
N ASN A 232 -47.62 -8.92 -16.96
CA ASN A 232 -47.35 -9.20 -15.54
C ASN A 232 -45.98 -9.90 -15.42
N ILE A 233 -45.05 -9.27 -14.70
CA ILE A 233 -43.66 -9.74 -14.49
C ILE A 233 -43.38 -10.22 -13.05
N ARG A 234 -44.41 -10.53 -12.27
CA ARG A 234 -44.30 -11.09 -10.92
C ARG A 234 -43.69 -12.49 -10.93
#